data_39774c1cf78ddc158964e8df4c2f5e61
#
_entry.id   39774c1cf78ddc158964e8df4c2f5e61
#
_cell.length_a   1.000
_cell.length_b   1.000
_cell.length_c   1.000
_cell.angle_alpha   90.00
_cell.angle_beta   90.00
_cell.angle_gamma   90.00
#
_symmetry.space_group_name_H-M   'P 1'
#
loop_
_entity.id
_entity.type
_entity.pdbx_description
1 polymer ?
#
loop_
_entity_poly.entity_id
_entity_poly.type
_entity_poly.pdbx_seq_one_letter_code
_entity_poly.pdbx_strand_id
1 'polypeptide(L)'
;MKINVYTTHDKLSAMTEATSELVIWRNARLATLNPDHAQPYGLLERHALLVRDGRIAAIVAEDDLPSGRRIDLEGRLVTPGLIDCHTHLVFGGSRAQEWEQRLNGVSYQTISASGGGINATVRATRDSSEVELLALAQPRLARLLREGVTTLEIKSGYGLDLQNERKMLRVARQLADDNGVELSATLLSAHATPPEYQGDADGYITLVCETILPTLWREGLFESVDVFCENVGFSPQQTERVFQAAQALGIPVKGHVEQLSSLGGAQLVSRYHGLSADHIEYLTEEGVAAMRESGTVAALLPGAFYFLNETRKPPVELLRKYQVPMAVATDFNPGTSPFASLHLAMNMACVKFGLTPEEAWAGVTRHAARALGRQNSHGQLAAGFVANFAIWDAEHPVEMVYEPGRSPLWQRVVRGELQ
;
A
#
# COMPACT_ATOMS: atom_id res chain seq x y z
N MET A 1 -18.03 16.19 -73.64
CA MET A 1 -17.80 15.05 -72.74
C MET A 1 -17.84 15.64 -71.33
N LYS A 2 -18.93 15.44 -70.59
CA LYS A 2 -19.17 16.03 -69.27
C LYS A 2 -18.57 15.19 -68.20
N ILE A 3 -17.71 15.72 -67.35
CA ILE A 3 -17.17 15.07 -66.14
C ILE A 3 -18.01 15.54 -64.96
N ASN A 4 -18.74 14.59 -64.35
CA ASN A 4 -19.51 14.80 -63.14
C ASN A 4 -18.56 14.81 -61.93
N VAL A 5 -18.58 15.90 -61.14
CA VAL A 5 -17.95 16.03 -59.84
C VAL A 5 -19.01 15.57 -58.82
N TYR A 6 -18.72 14.46 -58.12
CA TYR A 6 -19.48 14.05 -56.95
C TYR A 6 -18.93 14.73 -55.71
N THR A 7 -19.74 15.59 -55.11
CA THR A 7 -19.52 16.17 -53.77
C THR A 7 -19.77 15.10 -52.73
N THR A 8 -18.73 14.79 -51.96
CA THR A 8 -18.83 13.99 -50.73
C THR A 8 -19.44 14.87 -49.64
N HIS A 9 -20.66 14.55 -49.24
CA HIS A 9 -21.29 15.11 -48.06
C HIS A 9 -20.62 14.56 -46.80
N ASP A 10 -20.17 15.48 -45.96
CA ASP A 10 -19.78 15.29 -44.58
C ASP A 10 -20.86 14.54 -43.81
N LYS A 11 -20.55 13.33 -43.38
CA LYS A 11 -21.18 12.72 -42.24
C LYS A 11 -20.28 12.95 -41.01
N LEU A 12 -20.38 14.13 -40.41
CA LEU A 12 -20.07 14.28 -38.98
C LEU A 12 -21.15 13.48 -38.23
N SER A 13 -20.82 12.25 -37.94
CA SER A 13 -21.53 11.43 -36.96
C SER A 13 -21.27 12.11 -35.61
N ALA A 14 -22.30 12.76 -35.07
CA ALA A 14 -22.34 13.16 -33.68
C ALA A 14 -22.15 11.89 -32.84
N MET A 15 -20.97 11.71 -32.32
CA MET A 15 -20.73 10.86 -31.15
C MET A 15 -21.49 11.53 -30.00
N THR A 16 -22.75 11.14 -29.81
CA THR A 16 -23.40 11.34 -28.52
C THR A 16 -22.53 10.64 -27.48
N GLU A 17 -21.80 11.41 -26.68
CA GLU A 17 -21.26 10.91 -25.42
C GLU A 17 -22.42 10.29 -24.67
N ALA A 18 -22.42 8.97 -24.58
CA ALA A 18 -23.32 8.26 -23.69
C ALA A 18 -22.92 8.71 -22.29
N THR A 19 -23.63 9.68 -21.72
CA THR A 19 -23.42 10.07 -20.32
C THR A 19 -23.72 8.85 -19.49
N SER A 20 -22.69 8.33 -18.82
CA SER A 20 -22.84 7.18 -17.94
C SER A 20 -23.88 7.49 -16.85
N GLU A 21 -24.60 6.45 -16.46
CA GLU A 21 -25.66 6.55 -15.47
C GLU A 21 -25.15 7.07 -14.13
N LEU A 22 -25.83 8.05 -13.54
CA LEU A 22 -25.53 8.50 -12.18
C LEU A 22 -26.09 7.47 -11.18
N VAL A 23 -25.22 6.91 -10.34
CA VAL A 23 -25.57 5.99 -9.26
C VAL A 23 -25.57 6.76 -7.94
N ILE A 24 -26.66 6.66 -7.18
CA ILE A 24 -26.90 7.36 -5.93
C ILE A 24 -26.93 6.33 -4.80
N TRP A 25 -25.88 6.30 -3.98
CA TRP A 25 -25.77 5.49 -2.79
C TRP A 25 -26.32 6.29 -1.61
N ARG A 26 -27.50 5.91 -1.13
CA ARG A 26 -28.29 6.68 -0.19
C ARG A 26 -28.57 5.94 1.12
N ASN A 27 -29.16 6.64 2.09
CA ASN A 27 -29.52 6.10 3.40
C ASN A 27 -28.30 5.43 4.06
N ALA A 28 -27.23 6.22 4.21
CA ALA A 28 -25.95 5.80 4.77
C ALA A 28 -25.44 6.81 5.80
N ARG A 29 -24.55 6.33 6.67
CA ARG A 29 -23.64 7.18 7.44
C ARG A 29 -22.32 7.22 6.71
N LEU A 30 -21.86 8.41 6.32
CA LEU A 30 -20.61 8.55 5.59
C LEU A 30 -19.50 8.97 6.55
N ALA A 31 -18.48 8.15 6.73
CA ALA A 31 -17.22 8.55 7.36
C ALA A 31 -16.26 8.92 6.19
N THR A 32 -16.20 10.21 5.87
CA THR A 32 -15.52 10.66 4.65
C THR A 32 -14.01 10.63 4.75
N LEU A 33 -13.45 10.61 5.95
CA LEU A 33 -12.02 10.79 6.24
C LEU A 33 -11.43 12.07 5.60
N ASN A 34 -12.30 13.01 5.19
CA ASN A 34 -11.88 14.31 4.68
C ASN A 34 -11.54 15.23 5.86
N PRO A 35 -10.30 15.73 5.96
CA PRO A 35 -9.88 16.58 7.08
C PRO A 35 -10.56 17.96 7.10
N ASP A 36 -11.20 18.38 6.02
CA ASP A 36 -11.92 19.66 5.95
C ASP A 36 -13.29 19.60 6.66
N HIS A 37 -13.76 18.40 7.03
CA HIS A 37 -14.98 18.23 7.81
C HIS A 37 -14.67 18.31 9.30
N ALA A 38 -15.46 19.10 10.03
CA ALA A 38 -15.22 19.38 11.45
C ALA A 38 -15.49 18.19 12.38
N GLN A 39 -16.35 17.25 11.96
CA GLN A 39 -16.68 16.07 12.77
C GLN A 39 -15.56 15.03 12.72
N PRO A 40 -15.28 14.31 13.83
CA PRO A 40 -14.34 13.19 13.83
C PRO A 40 -14.65 12.21 12.70
N TYR A 41 -13.62 11.65 12.07
CA TYR A 41 -13.70 10.79 10.87
C TYR A 41 -14.35 11.45 9.64
N GLY A 42 -14.66 12.77 9.70
CA GLY A 42 -15.44 13.44 8.66
C GLY A 42 -16.86 12.88 8.55
N LEU A 43 -17.51 12.53 9.70
CA LEU A 43 -18.83 11.91 9.72
C LEU A 43 -19.90 12.86 9.17
N LEU A 44 -20.71 12.34 8.26
CA LEU A 44 -21.90 12.99 7.69
C LEU A 44 -23.09 12.03 7.79
N GLU A 45 -24.15 12.51 8.43
CA GLU A 45 -25.44 11.82 8.47
C GLU A 45 -26.39 12.43 7.46
N ARG A 46 -27.37 11.64 6.97
CA ARG A 46 -28.37 12.09 5.99
C ARG A 46 -27.76 12.70 4.72
N HIS A 47 -26.68 12.08 4.24
CA HIS A 47 -26.06 12.41 2.97
C HIS A 47 -25.97 11.18 2.07
N ALA A 48 -25.99 11.41 0.77
CA ALA A 48 -25.82 10.39 -0.24
C ALA A 48 -24.53 10.61 -1.03
N LEU A 49 -23.92 9.50 -1.45
CA LEU A 49 -22.74 9.48 -2.30
C LEU A 49 -23.17 9.29 -3.75
N LEU A 50 -22.86 10.26 -4.59
CA LEU A 50 -23.16 10.25 -6.02
C LEU A 50 -21.95 9.77 -6.80
N VAL A 51 -22.10 8.72 -7.60
CA VAL A 51 -21.02 8.11 -8.38
C VAL A 51 -21.34 8.13 -9.87
N ARG A 52 -20.37 8.53 -10.67
CA ARG A 52 -20.42 8.50 -12.13
C ARG A 52 -19.03 8.22 -12.69
N ASP A 53 -18.90 7.39 -13.71
CA ASP A 53 -17.62 7.06 -14.38
C ASP A 53 -16.52 6.58 -13.41
N GLY A 54 -16.92 5.77 -12.43
CA GLY A 54 -15.98 5.25 -11.42
C GLY A 54 -15.44 6.29 -10.44
N ARG A 55 -16.03 7.50 -10.41
CA ARG A 55 -15.64 8.59 -9.51
C ARG A 55 -16.80 9.10 -8.69
N ILE A 56 -16.47 9.65 -7.53
CA ILE A 56 -17.43 10.38 -6.70
C ILE A 56 -17.70 11.72 -7.38
N ALA A 57 -18.93 11.87 -7.89
CA ALA A 57 -19.35 13.11 -8.52
C ALA A 57 -19.68 14.19 -7.49
N ALA A 58 -20.35 13.82 -6.40
CA ALA A 58 -20.68 14.71 -5.30
C ALA A 58 -21.10 13.93 -4.03
N ILE A 59 -21.13 14.61 -2.91
CA ILE A 59 -21.83 14.21 -1.68
C ILE A 59 -22.92 15.28 -1.45
N VAL A 60 -24.16 14.87 -1.33
CA VAL A 60 -25.31 15.77 -1.21
C VAL A 60 -26.22 15.35 -0.07
N ALA A 61 -26.99 16.31 0.46
CA ALA A 61 -28.00 15.99 1.47
C ALA A 61 -29.08 15.06 0.88
N GLU A 62 -29.63 14.18 1.71
CA GLU A 62 -30.70 13.24 1.32
C GLU A 62 -31.97 13.94 0.77
N ASP A 63 -32.19 15.18 1.21
CA ASP A 63 -33.34 15.97 0.78
C ASP A 63 -33.14 16.60 -0.63
N ASP A 64 -31.91 16.58 -1.18
CA ASP A 64 -31.53 17.23 -2.44
C ASP A 64 -31.08 16.23 -3.53
N LEU A 65 -31.61 15.00 -3.51
CA LEU A 65 -31.17 13.94 -4.42
C LEU A 65 -31.57 14.22 -5.87
N PRO A 66 -30.63 14.21 -6.82
CA PRO A 66 -30.93 14.33 -8.25
C PRO A 66 -31.60 13.05 -8.80
N SER A 67 -31.96 13.07 -10.08
CA SER A 67 -32.38 11.88 -10.79
C SER A 67 -31.20 10.95 -11.05
N GLY A 68 -31.41 9.64 -10.91
CA GLY A 68 -30.40 8.61 -11.10
C GLY A 68 -30.81 7.27 -10.50
N ARG A 69 -30.00 6.24 -10.75
CA ARG A 69 -30.19 4.91 -10.15
C ARG A 69 -29.88 4.99 -8.66
N ARG A 70 -30.79 4.52 -7.83
CA ARG A 70 -30.67 4.58 -6.36
C ARG A 70 -30.34 3.21 -5.79
N ILE A 71 -29.36 3.17 -4.87
CA ILE A 71 -29.01 2.02 -4.04
C ILE A 71 -29.22 2.43 -2.59
N ASP A 72 -30.13 1.76 -1.90
CA ASP A 72 -30.41 2.02 -0.49
C ASP A 72 -29.46 1.18 0.38
N LEU A 73 -28.72 1.82 1.25
CA LEU A 73 -27.75 1.19 2.13
C LEU A 73 -28.28 0.85 3.52
N GLU A 74 -29.59 1.06 3.75
CA GLU A 74 -30.29 0.65 4.97
C GLU A 74 -29.63 1.15 6.27
N GLY A 75 -29.06 2.34 6.24
CA GLY A 75 -28.39 2.96 7.39
C GLY A 75 -26.96 2.52 7.65
N ARG A 76 -26.37 1.72 6.76
CA ARG A 76 -24.99 1.22 6.90
C ARG A 76 -23.95 2.32 6.88
N LEU A 77 -22.83 2.04 7.52
CA LEU A 77 -21.65 2.90 7.49
C LEU A 77 -20.89 2.73 6.17
N VAL A 78 -20.48 3.85 5.59
CA VAL A 78 -19.60 3.89 4.40
C VAL A 78 -18.33 4.64 4.73
N THR A 79 -17.20 4.05 4.39
CA THR A 79 -15.86 4.66 4.51
C THR A 79 -15.17 4.64 3.16
N PRO A 80 -14.10 5.42 2.94
CA PRO A 80 -13.17 5.12 1.85
C PRO A 80 -12.75 3.65 1.94
N GLY A 81 -12.51 3.02 0.81
CA GLY A 81 -11.89 1.69 0.78
C GLY A 81 -10.53 1.72 1.45
N LEU A 82 -10.21 0.70 2.23
CA LEU A 82 -8.95 0.62 2.93
C LEU A 82 -7.78 0.46 1.96
N ILE A 83 -6.64 1.03 2.33
CA ILE A 83 -5.41 1.01 1.55
C ILE A 83 -4.31 0.41 2.41
N ASP A 84 -3.76 -0.73 1.97
CA ASP A 84 -2.56 -1.30 2.59
C ASP A 84 -1.32 -0.86 1.80
N CYS A 85 -0.60 0.12 2.33
CA CYS A 85 0.49 0.77 1.60
C CYS A 85 1.86 0.10 1.78
N HIS A 86 1.90 -1.10 2.36
CA HIS A 86 3.14 -1.84 2.54
C HIS A 86 2.87 -3.34 2.72
N THR A 87 3.07 -4.13 1.66
CA THR A 87 3.00 -5.60 1.74
C THR A 87 4.09 -6.25 0.89
N HIS A 88 4.47 -7.48 1.29
CA HIS A 88 5.33 -8.41 0.54
C HIS A 88 4.53 -9.67 0.21
N LEU A 89 3.35 -9.52 -0.32
CA LEU A 89 2.31 -10.57 -0.40
C LEU A 89 2.68 -11.74 -1.31
N VAL A 90 3.53 -11.50 -2.33
CA VAL A 90 3.97 -12.51 -3.29
C VAL A 90 5.28 -13.12 -2.84
N PHE A 91 5.23 -14.36 -2.36
CA PHE A 91 6.41 -15.15 -1.98
C PHE A 91 6.09 -16.64 -1.97
N GLY A 92 7.15 -17.47 -2.15
CA GLY A 92 7.11 -18.92 -1.99
C GLY A 92 7.46 -19.37 -0.58
N GLY A 93 7.04 -20.57 -0.22
CA GLY A 93 7.37 -21.21 1.06
C GLY A 93 6.64 -20.66 2.27
N SER A 94 7.15 -21.06 3.44
CA SER A 94 6.66 -20.64 4.76
C SER A 94 7.83 -20.59 5.75
N ARG A 95 7.75 -19.67 6.70
CA ARG A 95 8.75 -19.53 7.78
C ARG A 95 8.22 -19.96 9.15
N ALA A 96 7.07 -20.66 9.18
CA ALA A 96 6.44 -21.09 10.43
C ALA A 96 7.32 -22.02 11.27
N GLN A 97 8.02 -22.98 10.63
CA GLN A 97 8.95 -23.88 11.34
C GLN A 97 10.18 -23.16 11.90
N GLU A 98 10.70 -22.17 11.17
CA GLU A 98 11.79 -21.32 11.64
C GLU A 98 11.37 -20.52 12.88
N TRP A 99 10.15 -19.97 12.87
CA TRP A 99 9.59 -19.25 14.00
C TRP A 99 9.44 -20.15 15.23
N GLU A 100 8.94 -21.40 15.04
CA GLU A 100 8.86 -22.40 16.11
C GLU A 100 10.25 -22.72 16.70
N GLN A 101 11.25 -22.93 15.85
CA GLN A 101 12.64 -23.15 16.29
C GLN A 101 13.17 -21.99 17.13
N ARG A 102 12.92 -20.75 16.74
CA ARG A 102 13.29 -19.54 17.51
C ARG A 102 12.65 -19.54 18.89
N LEU A 103 11.38 -19.87 19.00
CA LEU A 103 10.67 -19.93 20.27
C LEU A 103 11.16 -21.09 21.15
N ASN A 104 11.68 -22.15 20.56
CA ASN A 104 12.34 -23.26 21.25
C ASN A 104 13.80 -22.99 21.58
N GLY A 105 14.29 -21.74 21.38
CA GLY A 105 15.61 -21.30 21.80
C GLY A 105 16.75 -21.55 20.80
N VAL A 106 16.43 -21.97 19.56
CA VAL A 106 17.43 -22.08 18.50
C VAL A 106 17.87 -20.68 18.09
N SER A 107 19.19 -20.44 18.09
CA SER A 107 19.73 -19.12 17.75
C SER A 107 19.49 -18.75 16.29
N TYR A 108 19.33 -17.44 16.02
CA TYR A 108 19.25 -16.92 14.65
C TYR A 108 20.45 -17.35 13.80
N GLN A 109 21.65 -17.37 14.39
CA GLN A 109 22.87 -17.79 13.70
C GLN A 109 22.79 -19.26 13.23
N THR A 110 22.27 -20.16 14.08
CA THR A 110 22.07 -21.57 13.74
C THR A 110 21.04 -21.72 12.62
N ILE A 111 19.93 -21.01 12.70
CA ILE A 111 18.87 -20.99 11.67
C ILE A 111 19.44 -20.48 10.34
N SER A 112 20.16 -19.36 10.36
CA SER A 112 20.77 -18.79 9.16
C SER A 112 21.83 -19.72 8.55
N ALA A 113 22.67 -20.35 9.37
CA ALA A 113 23.69 -21.30 8.91
C ALA A 113 23.09 -22.56 8.27
N SER A 114 21.89 -22.98 8.71
CA SER A 114 21.13 -24.08 8.10
C SER A 114 20.35 -23.66 6.85
N GLY A 115 20.54 -22.43 6.38
CA GLY A 115 19.87 -21.89 5.19
C GLY A 115 18.50 -21.28 5.44
N GLY A 116 18.17 -20.93 6.68
CA GLY A 116 16.98 -20.18 7.06
C GLY A 116 17.06 -18.68 6.74
N GLY A 117 16.14 -17.93 7.30
CA GLY A 117 16.06 -16.48 7.10
C GLY A 117 15.49 -16.11 5.73
N ILE A 118 15.80 -14.88 5.29
CA ILE A 118 15.31 -14.35 4.01
C ILE A 118 15.73 -15.24 2.83
N ASN A 119 16.91 -15.87 2.89
CA ASN A 119 17.41 -16.75 1.83
C ASN A 119 16.53 -17.98 1.62
N ALA A 120 15.86 -18.50 2.66
CA ALA A 120 14.89 -19.59 2.50
C ALA A 120 13.69 -19.14 1.68
N THR A 121 13.18 -17.93 1.92
CA THR A 121 12.09 -17.34 1.14
C THR A 121 12.53 -17.06 -0.29
N VAL A 122 13.74 -16.54 -0.49
CA VAL A 122 14.30 -16.28 -1.84
C VAL A 122 14.37 -17.57 -2.65
N ARG A 123 14.92 -18.64 -2.09
CA ARG A 123 14.99 -19.95 -2.79
C ARG A 123 13.60 -20.44 -3.16
N ALA A 124 12.68 -20.49 -2.19
CA ALA A 124 11.32 -20.98 -2.43
C ALA A 124 10.57 -20.12 -3.47
N THR A 125 10.80 -18.80 -3.49
CA THR A 125 10.20 -17.90 -4.49
C THR A 125 10.80 -18.11 -5.88
N ARG A 126 12.13 -18.30 -5.96
CA ARG A 126 12.82 -18.58 -7.23
C ARG A 126 12.39 -19.92 -7.82
N ASP A 127 12.24 -20.95 -6.98
CA ASP A 127 11.87 -22.30 -7.38
C ASP A 127 10.38 -22.41 -7.79
N SER A 128 9.52 -21.51 -7.33
CA SER A 128 8.10 -21.49 -7.68
C SER A 128 7.87 -20.86 -9.05
N SER A 129 6.96 -21.44 -9.83
CA SER A 129 6.43 -20.86 -11.06
C SER A 129 5.51 -19.66 -10.78
N GLU A 130 5.18 -18.86 -11.81
CA GLU A 130 4.18 -17.79 -11.70
C GLU A 130 2.81 -18.31 -11.23
N VAL A 131 2.39 -19.48 -11.74
CA VAL A 131 1.12 -20.11 -11.38
C VAL A 131 1.10 -20.51 -9.89
N GLU A 132 2.19 -21.09 -9.41
CA GLU A 132 2.31 -21.46 -8.00
C GLU A 132 2.35 -20.25 -7.08
N LEU A 133 3.10 -19.20 -7.43
CA LEU A 133 3.13 -17.96 -6.65
C LEU A 133 1.76 -17.28 -6.62
N LEU A 134 1.04 -17.27 -7.73
CA LEU A 134 -0.33 -16.74 -7.81
C LEU A 134 -1.28 -17.52 -6.88
N ALA A 135 -1.23 -18.87 -6.94
CA ALA A 135 -2.03 -19.74 -6.10
C ALA A 135 -1.75 -19.55 -4.59
N LEU A 136 -0.47 -19.32 -4.23
CA LEU A 136 -0.06 -19.04 -2.86
C LEU A 136 -0.50 -17.64 -2.39
N ALA A 137 -0.47 -16.64 -3.27
CA ALA A 137 -0.83 -15.26 -2.95
C ALA A 137 -2.34 -15.05 -2.83
N GLN A 138 -3.15 -15.77 -3.60
CA GLN A 138 -4.61 -15.64 -3.63
C GLN A 138 -5.29 -15.72 -2.25
N PRO A 139 -5.06 -16.74 -1.41
CA PRO A 139 -5.68 -16.79 -0.08
C PRO A 139 -5.16 -15.71 0.88
N ARG A 140 -3.95 -15.17 0.65
CA ARG A 140 -3.39 -14.07 1.43
C ARG A 140 -4.13 -12.77 1.12
N LEU A 141 -4.29 -12.46 -0.17
CA LEU A 141 -5.05 -11.31 -0.64
C LEU A 141 -6.51 -11.40 -0.17
N ALA A 142 -7.15 -12.56 -0.28
CA ALA A 142 -8.54 -12.75 0.13
C ALA A 142 -8.81 -12.36 1.59
N ARG A 143 -7.81 -12.44 2.48
CA ARG A 143 -7.95 -12.00 3.87
C ARG A 143 -8.07 -10.46 3.94
N LEU A 144 -7.22 -9.75 3.21
CA LEU A 144 -7.26 -8.27 3.15
C LEU A 144 -8.55 -7.77 2.48
N LEU A 145 -8.99 -8.43 1.42
CA LEU A 145 -10.23 -8.04 0.72
C LEU A 145 -11.46 -8.17 1.63
N ARG A 146 -11.51 -9.20 2.49
CA ARG A 146 -12.59 -9.36 3.47
C ARG A 146 -12.59 -8.29 4.57
N GLU A 147 -11.54 -7.51 4.69
CA GLU A 147 -11.44 -6.37 5.59
C GLU A 147 -11.63 -5.02 4.89
N GLY A 148 -12.16 -5.01 3.65
CA GLY A 148 -12.50 -3.78 2.96
C GLY A 148 -11.35 -3.11 2.20
N VAL A 149 -10.24 -3.81 1.99
CA VAL A 149 -9.12 -3.28 1.19
C VAL A 149 -9.53 -3.19 -0.27
N THR A 150 -9.35 -2.01 -0.86
CA THR A 150 -9.62 -1.73 -2.28
C THR A 150 -8.37 -1.39 -3.07
N THR A 151 -7.29 -1.02 -2.38
CA THR A 151 -6.01 -0.64 -2.96
C THR A 151 -4.89 -1.19 -2.09
N LEU A 152 -3.86 -1.77 -2.70
CA LEU A 152 -2.71 -2.25 -1.94
C LEU A 152 -1.40 -2.04 -2.69
N GLU A 153 -0.32 -1.95 -1.93
CA GLU A 153 1.03 -2.08 -2.45
C GLU A 153 1.47 -3.54 -2.37
N ILE A 154 2.12 -4.02 -3.43
CA ILE A 154 2.87 -5.28 -3.40
C ILE A 154 4.30 -5.00 -3.84
N LYS A 155 5.25 -5.28 -2.93
CA LYS A 155 6.68 -5.18 -3.19
C LYS A 155 7.21 -6.50 -3.73
N SER A 156 8.16 -6.46 -4.66
CA SER A 156 9.05 -7.58 -4.97
C SER A 156 10.09 -7.78 -3.85
N GLY A 157 11.24 -8.34 -4.11
CA GLY A 157 12.34 -8.39 -3.14
C GLY A 157 12.66 -9.77 -2.58
N TYR A 158 12.03 -10.81 -3.11
CA TYR A 158 12.42 -12.20 -2.87
C TYR A 158 12.93 -12.91 -4.13
N GLY A 159 13.01 -12.21 -5.25
CA GLY A 159 13.64 -12.69 -6.47
C GLY A 159 15.14 -12.44 -6.47
N LEU A 160 15.53 -11.20 -6.20
CA LEU A 160 16.89 -10.69 -6.10
C LEU A 160 17.74 -10.92 -7.36
N ASP A 161 17.11 -11.13 -8.49
CA ASP A 161 17.68 -11.14 -9.83
C ASP A 161 16.63 -10.67 -10.84
N LEU A 162 17.05 -10.33 -12.05
CA LEU A 162 16.18 -9.77 -13.07
C LEU A 162 14.97 -10.66 -13.40
N GLN A 163 15.16 -11.97 -13.53
CA GLN A 163 14.11 -12.88 -13.95
C GLN A 163 13.07 -13.11 -12.85
N ASN A 164 13.53 -13.29 -11.62
CA ASN A 164 12.66 -13.59 -10.50
C ASN A 164 11.96 -12.36 -9.96
N GLU A 165 12.59 -11.17 -9.98
CA GLU A 165 11.92 -9.89 -9.66
C GLU A 165 10.81 -9.60 -10.70
N ARG A 166 11.08 -9.79 -11.99
CA ARG A 166 10.07 -9.72 -13.07
C ARG A 166 8.89 -10.66 -12.80
N LYS A 167 9.18 -11.91 -12.44
CA LYS A 167 8.18 -12.94 -12.12
C LYS A 167 7.26 -12.47 -10.99
N MET A 168 7.83 -11.98 -9.89
CA MET A 168 7.06 -11.50 -8.75
C MET A 168 6.15 -10.32 -9.12
N LEU A 169 6.66 -9.34 -9.87
CA LEU A 169 5.89 -8.17 -10.27
C LEU A 169 4.75 -8.54 -11.24
N ARG A 170 4.97 -9.49 -12.16
CA ARG A 170 3.91 -10.02 -13.02
C ARG A 170 2.82 -10.72 -12.23
N VAL A 171 3.20 -11.56 -11.27
CA VAL A 171 2.25 -12.23 -10.37
C VAL A 171 1.44 -11.20 -9.56
N ALA A 172 2.08 -10.15 -9.05
CA ALA A 172 1.38 -9.09 -8.33
C ALA A 172 0.31 -8.40 -9.19
N ARG A 173 0.62 -8.09 -10.46
CA ARG A 173 -0.33 -7.49 -11.41
C ARG A 173 -1.48 -8.44 -11.72
N GLN A 174 -1.18 -9.69 -12.08
CA GLN A 174 -2.21 -10.69 -12.36
C GLN A 174 -3.14 -10.90 -11.17
N LEU A 175 -2.57 -11.00 -9.96
CA LEU A 175 -3.33 -11.16 -8.72
C LEU A 175 -4.31 -10.00 -8.49
N ALA A 176 -3.87 -8.76 -8.74
CA ALA A 176 -4.70 -7.58 -8.57
C ALA A 176 -5.83 -7.53 -9.62
N ASP A 177 -5.51 -7.80 -10.88
CA ASP A 177 -6.47 -7.82 -11.99
C ASP A 177 -7.56 -8.89 -11.76
N ASP A 178 -7.15 -10.11 -11.37
CA ASP A 178 -8.07 -11.22 -11.12
C ASP A 178 -9.06 -10.96 -9.96
N ASN A 179 -8.71 -10.04 -9.05
CA ASN A 179 -9.49 -9.77 -7.83
C ASN A 179 -10.13 -8.38 -7.79
N GLY A 180 -10.06 -7.61 -8.86
CA GLY A 180 -10.65 -6.27 -8.91
C GLY A 180 -10.16 -5.35 -7.79
N VAL A 181 -8.84 -5.38 -7.50
CA VAL A 181 -8.20 -4.52 -6.51
C VAL A 181 -7.16 -3.62 -7.18
N GLU A 182 -7.05 -2.38 -6.75
CA GLU A 182 -6.06 -1.49 -7.31
C GLU A 182 -4.66 -1.77 -6.73
N LEU A 183 -3.68 -1.90 -7.60
CA LEU A 183 -2.29 -2.20 -7.25
C LEU A 183 -1.41 -0.96 -7.31
N SER A 184 -0.46 -0.86 -6.38
CA SER A 184 0.78 -0.11 -6.50
C SER A 184 1.93 -1.11 -6.41
N ALA A 185 2.55 -1.45 -7.52
CA ALA A 185 3.68 -2.38 -7.52
C ALA A 185 4.98 -1.62 -7.22
N THR A 186 5.82 -2.18 -6.33
CA THR A 186 7.08 -1.57 -5.90
C THR A 186 8.24 -2.53 -6.13
N LEU A 187 9.29 -2.05 -6.81
CA LEU A 187 10.52 -2.80 -6.97
C LEU A 187 11.36 -2.69 -5.69
N LEU A 188 11.60 -3.82 -5.03
CA LEU A 188 12.46 -3.92 -3.84
C LEU A 188 13.62 -4.91 -4.08
N SER A 189 14.29 -4.83 -5.22
CA SER A 189 15.47 -5.68 -5.47
C SER A 189 16.58 -5.45 -4.46
N ALA A 190 16.72 -4.23 -3.94
CA ALA A 190 17.62 -3.91 -2.84
C ALA A 190 17.04 -4.26 -1.46
N HIS A 191 16.56 -5.48 -1.28
CA HIS A 191 16.02 -6.02 -0.03
C HIS A 191 17.08 -6.78 0.77
N ALA A 192 17.89 -7.60 0.09
CA ALA A 192 19.02 -8.30 0.66
C ALA A 192 20.06 -8.59 -0.43
N THR A 193 21.29 -8.84 -0.05
CA THR A 193 22.32 -9.32 -0.96
C THR A 193 22.08 -10.83 -1.23
N PRO A 194 21.85 -11.22 -2.48
CA PRO A 194 21.60 -12.63 -2.80
C PRO A 194 22.87 -13.48 -2.64
N PRO A 195 22.75 -14.81 -2.48
CA PRO A 195 23.88 -15.70 -2.23
C PRO A 195 25.00 -15.60 -3.28
N GLU A 196 24.67 -15.37 -4.55
CA GLU A 196 25.63 -15.22 -5.66
C GLU A 196 26.48 -13.93 -5.57
N TYR A 197 26.06 -12.98 -4.75
CA TYR A 197 26.79 -11.74 -4.46
C TYR A 197 27.25 -11.65 -3.00
N GLN A 198 27.30 -12.76 -2.27
CA GLN A 198 27.73 -12.77 -0.88
C GLN A 198 29.14 -12.17 -0.73
N GLY A 199 29.25 -11.11 0.07
CA GLY A 199 30.50 -10.35 0.25
C GLY A 199 30.74 -9.25 -0.79
N ASP A 200 29.87 -9.11 -1.79
CA ASP A 200 29.94 -8.07 -2.84
C ASP A 200 28.59 -7.33 -2.99
N ALA A 201 28.15 -6.68 -1.92
CA ALA A 201 26.92 -5.88 -1.95
C ALA A 201 27.00 -4.71 -2.95
N ASP A 202 28.17 -4.11 -3.16
CA ASP A 202 28.35 -3.04 -4.15
C ASP A 202 28.18 -3.52 -5.59
N GLY A 203 28.69 -4.72 -5.91
CA GLY A 203 28.47 -5.36 -7.21
C GLY A 203 26.98 -5.66 -7.43
N TYR A 204 26.29 -6.13 -6.39
CA TYR A 204 24.85 -6.35 -6.46
C TYR A 204 24.06 -5.04 -6.70
N ILE A 205 24.36 -3.97 -5.98
CA ILE A 205 23.73 -2.67 -6.19
C ILE A 205 24.01 -2.13 -7.59
N THR A 206 25.18 -2.39 -8.16
CA THR A 206 25.48 -2.07 -9.57
C THR A 206 24.53 -2.82 -10.51
N LEU A 207 24.31 -4.13 -10.29
CA LEU A 207 23.33 -4.92 -11.05
C LEU A 207 21.90 -4.34 -10.93
N VAL A 208 21.49 -3.96 -9.72
CA VAL A 208 20.18 -3.33 -9.49
C VAL A 208 20.05 -2.04 -10.27
N CYS A 209 21.02 -1.13 -10.16
CA CYS A 209 20.97 0.19 -10.79
C CYS A 209 21.08 0.17 -12.31
N GLU A 210 21.94 -0.68 -12.86
CA GLU A 210 22.28 -0.66 -14.28
C GLU A 210 21.44 -1.64 -15.11
N THR A 211 20.90 -2.68 -14.49
CA THR A 211 20.19 -3.76 -15.21
C THR A 211 18.76 -3.95 -14.74
N ILE A 212 18.54 -4.29 -13.47
CA ILE A 212 17.22 -4.70 -12.99
C ILE A 212 16.21 -3.54 -13.06
N LEU A 213 16.54 -2.45 -12.40
CA LEU A 213 15.67 -1.27 -12.30
C LEU A 213 15.30 -0.69 -13.68
N PRO A 214 16.25 -0.33 -14.55
CA PRO A 214 15.90 0.27 -15.85
C PRO A 214 15.20 -0.70 -16.80
N THR A 215 15.46 -2.00 -16.70
CA THR A 215 14.82 -3.01 -17.54
C THR A 215 13.35 -3.18 -17.14
N LEU A 216 13.07 -3.41 -15.86
CA LEU A 216 11.71 -3.63 -15.38
C LEU A 216 10.86 -2.36 -15.44
N TRP A 217 11.49 -1.18 -15.34
CA TRP A 217 10.83 0.11 -15.56
C TRP A 217 10.34 0.25 -17.01
N ARG A 218 11.18 -0.04 -17.98
CA ARG A 218 10.79 -0.04 -19.41
C ARG A 218 9.68 -1.03 -19.74
N GLU A 219 9.58 -2.12 -18.99
CA GLU A 219 8.50 -3.10 -19.08
C GLU A 219 7.20 -2.63 -18.40
N GLY A 220 7.22 -1.50 -17.67
CA GLY A 220 6.04 -0.94 -16.99
C GLY A 220 5.56 -1.79 -15.81
N LEU A 221 6.46 -2.51 -15.13
CA LEU A 221 6.08 -3.50 -14.13
C LEU A 221 5.91 -2.95 -12.71
N PHE A 222 6.38 -1.74 -12.42
CA PHE A 222 6.28 -1.13 -11.08
C PHE A 222 6.10 0.39 -11.16
N GLU A 223 5.68 1.02 -10.07
CA GLU A 223 5.41 2.44 -9.96
C GLU A 223 6.41 3.17 -9.03
N SER A 224 7.09 2.45 -8.14
CA SER A 224 8.07 3.02 -7.20
C SER A 224 9.18 2.04 -6.88
N VAL A 225 10.28 2.55 -6.33
CA VAL A 225 11.44 1.76 -5.89
C VAL A 225 11.60 1.90 -4.39
N ASP A 226 11.96 0.80 -3.73
CA ASP A 226 12.22 0.74 -2.29
C ASP A 226 13.59 0.11 -2.02
N VAL A 227 14.21 0.46 -0.90
CA VAL A 227 15.48 -0.09 -0.45
C VAL A 227 15.42 -0.38 1.04
N PHE A 228 15.95 -1.52 1.45
CA PHE A 228 16.17 -1.83 2.87
C PHE A 228 17.52 -1.24 3.32
N CYS A 229 17.46 -0.02 3.87
CA CYS A 229 18.60 0.73 4.35
C CYS A 229 18.80 0.48 5.86
N GLU A 230 19.59 -0.51 6.18
CA GLU A 230 19.85 -0.95 7.54
C GLU A 230 21.27 -1.54 7.70
N ASN A 231 21.74 -1.67 8.94
CA ASN A 231 23.04 -2.27 9.23
C ASN A 231 23.13 -3.74 8.79
N VAL A 232 22.01 -4.43 8.68
CA VAL A 232 21.88 -5.81 8.17
C VAL A 232 21.45 -5.87 6.69
N GLY A 233 21.14 -4.73 6.11
CA GLY A 233 20.75 -4.55 4.71
C GLY A 233 21.80 -3.80 3.91
N PHE A 234 21.37 -2.70 3.29
CA PHE A 234 22.23 -1.83 2.48
C PHE A 234 22.60 -0.54 3.26
N SER A 235 23.81 -0.03 3.02
CA SER A 235 24.27 1.23 3.58
C SER A 235 23.52 2.44 3.00
N PRO A 236 23.55 3.61 3.67
CA PRO A 236 23.04 4.84 3.10
C PRO A 236 23.66 5.18 1.74
N GLN A 237 24.96 4.91 1.54
CA GLN A 237 25.65 5.16 0.27
C GLN A 237 25.15 4.24 -0.85
N GLN A 238 24.92 2.97 -0.57
CA GLN A 238 24.34 2.00 -1.51
C GLN A 238 22.90 2.36 -1.83
N THR A 239 22.12 2.74 -0.81
CA THR A 239 20.74 3.24 -0.96
C THR A 239 20.68 4.47 -1.85
N GLU A 240 21.59 5.43 -1.65
CA GLU A 240 21.65 6.65 -2.46
C GLU A 240 21.93 6.36 -3.93
N ARG A 241 22.78 5.37 -4.24
CA ARG A 241 23.01 4.93 -5.64
C ARG A 241 21.71 4.46 -6.30
N VAL A 242 20.90 3.68 -5.60
CA VAL A 242 19.59 3.23 -6.12
C VAL A 242 18.64 4.42 -6.32
N PHE A 243 18.59 5.34 -5.36
CA PHE A 243 17.74 6.54 -5.46
C PHE A 243 18.16 7.47 -6.60
N GLN A 244 19.47 7.62 -6.84
CA GLN A 244 19.98 8.38 -8.00
C GLN A 244 19.58 7.72 -9.33
N ALA A 245 19.69 6.39 -9.44
CA ALA A 245 19.25 5.66 -10.62
C ALA A 245 17.74 5.80 -10.86
N ALA A 246 16.93 5.73 -9.80
CA ALA A 246 15.50 5.93 -9.85
C ALA A 246 15.15 7.38 -10.28
N GLN A 247 15.78 8.37 -9.64
CA GLN A 247 15.56 9.79 -9.94
C GLN A 247 15.88 10.13 -11.41
N ALA A 248 16.95 9.55 -11.97
CA ALA A 248 17.32 9.74 -13.37
C ALA A 248 16.23 9.27 -14.34
N LEU A 249 15.35 8.37 -13.91
CA LEU A 249 14.21 7.84 -14.68
C LEU A 249 12.86 8.44 -14.24
N GLY A 250 12.86 9.37 -13.29
CA GLY A 250 11.64 9.98 -12.76
C GLY A 250 10.81 9.03 -11.88
N ILE A 251 11.42 8.01 -11.30
CA ILE A 251 10.74 6.99 -10.48
C ILE A 251 10.70 7.45 -9.02
N PRO A 252 9.51 7.47 -8.37
CA PRO A 252 9.41 7.74 -6.95
C PRO A 252 10.13 6.70 -6.10
N VAL A 253 10.68 7.13 -4.96
CA VAL A 253 11.40 6.24 -4.04
C VAL A 253 10.69 6.13 -2.70
N LYS A 254 10.98 5.05 -1.99
CA LYS A 254 10.57 4.73 -0.63
C LYS A 254 11.77 4.11 0.11
N GLY A 255 11.66 3.91 1.41
CA GLY A 255 12.71 3.24 2.16
C GLY A 255 12.20 2.51 3.39
N HIS A 256 12.65 1.25 3.58
CA HIS A 256 12.67 0.60 4.89
C HIS A 256 13.88 1.17 5.64
N VAL A 257 13.62 1.98 6.64
CA VAL A 257 14.68 2.78 7.28
C VAL A 257 14.45 2.88 8.79
N GLU A 258 15.56 3.04 9.54
CA GLU A 258 15.52 3.21 10.98
C GLU A 258 14.65 2.17 11.71
N GLN A 259 14.62 0.94 11.21
CA GLN A 259 13.91 -0.17 11.85
C GLN A 259 14.70 -0.74 13.02
N LEU A 260 16.00 -0.98 12.82
CA LEU A 260 16.89 -1.67 13.76
C LEU A 260 18.05 -0.77 14.22
N SER A 261 18.34 0.29 13.49
CA SER A 261 19.43 1.22 13.73
C SER A 261 19.10 2.61 13.18
N SER A 262 19.85 3.62 13.63
CA SER A 262 19.73 5.00 13.14
C SER A 262 20.87 5.29 12.15
N LEU A 263 20.59 5.18 10.87
CA LEU A 263 21.59 5.39 9.79
C LEU A 263 21.37 6.68 8.98
N GLY A 264 20.30 7.44 9.28
CA GLY A 264 19.91 8.60 8.48
C GLY A 264 19.18 8.26 7.19
N GLY A 265 18.60 7.06 7.11
CA GLY A 265 17.84 6.61 5.93
C GLY A 265 16.59 7.44 5.69
N ALA A 266 15.88 7.87 6.73
CA ALA A 266 14.70 8.73 6.58
C ALA A 266 15.06 10.12 6.05
N GLN A 267 16.20 10.70 6.48
CA GLN A 267 16.73 11.95 5.90
C GLN A 267 17.11 11.75 4.43
N LEU A 268 17.68 10.58 4.10
CA LEU A 268 18.03 10.25 2.73
C LEU A 268 16.77 10.13 1.85
N VAL A 269 15.75 9.38 2.28
CA VAL A 269 14.45 9.32 1.59
C VAL A 269 13.87 10.72 1.40
N SER A 270 13.92 11.55 2.43
CA SER A 270 13.40 12.93 2.40
C SER A 270 14.15 13.82 1.38
N ARG A 271 15.47 13.70 1.26
CA ARG A 271 16.26 14.44 0.25
C ARG A 271 15.84 14.13 -1.20
N TYR A 272 15.36 12.93 -1.44
CA TYR A 272 14.84 12.50 -2.74
C TYR A 272 13.32 12.68 -2.86
N HIS A 273 12.67 13.43 -1.95
CA HIS A 273 11.22 13.62 -1.91
C HIS A 273 10.46 12.29 -1.97
N GLY A 274 10.98 11.29 -1.25
CA GLY A 274 10.42 9.95 -1.25
C GLY A 274 9.00 9.91 -0.70
N LEU A 275 8.21 8.96 -1.17
CA LEU A 275 6.79 8.80 -0.82
C LEU A 275 6.62 8.48 0.66
N SER A 276 7.39 7.53 1.17
CA SER A 276 7.34 7.13 2.59
C SER A 276 8.69 6.64 3.11
N ALA A 277 8.87 6.81 4.42
CA ALA A 277 9.89 6.18 5.23
C ALA A 277 9.19 5.19 6.16
N ASP A 278 9.51 3.92 6.03
CA ASP A 278 8.75 2.82 6.58
C ASP A 278 9.53 2.18 7.75
N HIS A 279 8.82 1.70 8.79
CA HIS A 279 9.28 1.26 10.11
C HIS A 279 9.56 2.40 11.07
N ILE A 280 10.72 3.04 11.01
CA ILE A 280 11.12 4.28 11.68
C ILE A 280 11.19 4.24 13.23
N GLU A 281 11.37 3.08 13.85
CA GLU A 281 11.50 2.93 15.30
C GLU A 281 12.70 3.71 15.87
N TYR A 282 13.78 3.84 15.08
CA TYR A 282 15.00 4.55 15.42
C TYR A 282 15.11 5.96 14.83
N LEU A 283 13.99 6.52 14.37
CA LEU A 283 13.96 7.86 13.78
C LEU A 283 14.33 8.95 14.80
N THR A 284 15.18 9.88 14.38
CA THR A 284 15.56 11.06 15.18
C THR A 284 14.65 12.25 14.90
N GLU A 285 14.71 13.29 15.77
CA GLU A 285 13.94 14.51 15.56
C GLU A 285 14.34 15.23 14.25
N GLU A 286 15.63 15.18 13.88
CA GLU A 286 16.11 15.72 12.60
C GLU A 286 15.51 14.96 11.40
N GLY A 287 15.33 13.63 11.54
CA GLY A 287 14.64 12.82 10.55
C GLY A 287 13.17 13.21 10.41
N VAL A 288 12.48 13.41 11.53
CA VAL A 288 11.09 13.90 11.54
C VAL A 288 10.97 15.28 10.85
N ALA A 289 11.89 16.20 11.16
CA ALA A 289 11.91 17.52 10.52
C ALA A 289 12.11 17.43 9.00
N ALA A 290 13.06 16.60 8.55
CA ALA A 290 13.29 16.36 7.13
C ALA A 290 12.06 15.77 6.42
N MET A 291 11.38 14.82 7.05
CA MET A 291 10.12 14.25 6.53
C MET A 291 9.01 15.30 6.42
N ARG A 292 8.91 16.20 7.40
CA ARG A 292 7.95 17.31 7.34
C ARG A 292 8.20 18.23 6.16
N GLU A 293 9.45 18.61 5.93
CA GLU A 293 9.84 19.51 4.83
C GLU A 293 9.61 18.87 3.46
N SER A 294 9.95 17.61 3.30
CA SER A 294 9.81 16.87 2.03
C SER A 294 8.38 16.42 1.74
N GLY A 295 7.54 16.34 2.77
CA GLY A 295 6.20 15.76 2.67
C GLY A 295 6.18 14.23 2.66
N THR A 296 7.29 13.58 3.01
CA THR A 296 7.42 12.13 3.13
C THR A 296 6.50 11.61 4.25
N VAL A 297 5.79 10.51 3.98
CA VAL A 297 4.87 9.87 4.94
C VAL A 297 5.65 8.95 5.87
N ALA A 298 5.27 8.93 7.14
CA ALA A 298 5.73 7.96 8.13
C ALA A 298 4.85 6.70 8.05
N ALA A 299 5.36 5.60 7.51
CA ALA A 299 4.61 4.34 7.47
C ALA A 299 4.95 3.49 8.70
N LEU A 300 3.96 3.33 9.57
CA LEU A 300 4.05 2.59 10.81
C LEU A 300 3.64 1.13 10.59
N LEU A 301 4.49 0.20 11.04
CA LEU A 301 4.35 -1.24 10.77
C LEU A 301 4.27 -2.03 12.10
N PRO A 302 3.15 -1.91 12.81
CA PRO A 302 3.03 -2.43 14.17
C PRO A 302 3.06 -3.97 14.24
N GLY A 303 2.74 -4.66 13.14
CA GLY A 303 2.82 -6.12 13.06
C GLY A 303 4.26 -6.63 13.17
N ALA A 304 5.20 -6.00 12.47
CA ALA A 304 6.63 -6.33 12.55
C ALA A 304 7.19 -6.03 13.95
N PHE A 305 6.86 -4.87 14.50
CA PHE A 305 7.23 -4.50 15.87
C PHE A 305 6.78 -5.55 16.90
N TYR A 306 5.53 -5.99 16.80
CA TYR A 306 4.98 -7.03 17.69
C TYR A 306 5.66 -8.39 17.49
N PHE A 307 5.78 -8.85 16.25
CA PHE A 307 6.28 -10.19 15.94
C PHE A 307 7.77 -10.35 16.26
N LEU A 308 8.54 -9.28 16.10
CA LEU A 308 9.95 -9.23 16.49
C LEU A 308 10.15 -8.98 17.99
N ASN A 309 9.07 -8.74 18.73
CA ASN A 309 9.12 -8.37 20.16
C ASN A 309 10.00 -7.15 20.43
N GLU A 310 9.91 -6.15 19.56
CA GLU A 310 10.66 -4.91 19.68
C GLU A 310 10.17 -4.08 20.86
N THR A 311 11.06 -3.25 21.40
CA THR A 311 10.76 -2.38 22.55
C THR A 311 10.82 -0.90 22.20
N ARG A 312 11.63 -0.52 21.23
CA ARG A 312 11.75 0.87 20.78
C ARG A 312 10.63 1.18 19.79
N LYS A 313 9.81 2.16 20.14
CA LYS A 313 8.63 2.56 19.33
C LYS A 313 8.98 3.69 18.36
N PRO A 314 8.28 3.81 17.24
CA PRO A 314 8.32 5.03 16.43
C PRO A 314 8.00 6.28 17.25
N PRO A 315 8.61 7.44 16.97
CA PRO A 315 8.44 8.65 17.77
C PRO A 315 7.12 9.38 17.42
N VAL A 316 5.99 8.74 17.70
CA VAL A 316 4.63 9.22 17.33
C VAL A 316 4.35 10.63 17.83
N GLU A 317 4.78 10.99 19.05
CA GLU A 317 4.58 12.34 19.59
C GLU A 317 5.35 13.41 18.80
N LEU A 318 6.55 13.08 18.30
CA LEU A 318 7.29 13.99 17.42
C LEU A 318 6.62 14.09 16.05
N LEU A 319 6.13 12.96 15.50
CA LEU A 319 5.40 12.97 14.23
C LEU A 319 4.14 13.85 14.31
N ARG A 320 3.40 13.79 15.42
CA ARG A 320 2.26 14.70 15.69
C ARG A 320 2.71 16.15 15.81
N LYS A 321 3.72 16.43 16.63
CA LYS A 321 4.26 17.78 16.85
C LYS A 321 4.66 18.44 15.52
N TYR A 322 5.30 17.70 14.62
CA TYR A 322 5.74 18.18 13.32
C TYR A 322 4.68 18.02 12.22
N GLN A 323 3.52 17.47 12.54
CA GLN A 323 2.43 17.21 11.58
C GLN A 323 2.88 16.35 10.38
N VAL A 324 3.72 15.35 10.61
CA VAL A 324 4.09 14.36 9.60
C VAL A 324 2.94 13.38 9.45
N PRO A 325 2.41 13.14 8.24
CA PRO A 325 1.35 12.16 8.04
C PRO A 325 1.81 10.75 8.43
N MET A 326 1.01 10.06 9.23
CA MET A 326 1.27 8.68 9.67
C MET A 326 0.36 7.72 8.92
N ALA A 327 0.93 6.87 8.07
CA ALA A 327 0.24 5.73 7.50
C ALA A 327 0.40 4.50 8.42
N VAL A 328 -0.55 3.57 8.33
CA VAL A 328 -0.51 2.27 9.00
C VAL A 328 -0.65 1.19 7.94
N ALA A 329 0.18 0.17 7.99
CA ALA A 329 0.16 -0.92 7.04
C ALA A 329 0.46 -2.26 7.72
N THR A 330 0.18 -3.37 7.01
CA THR A 330 0.36 -4.70 7.58
C THR A 330 1.82 -5.15 7.58
N ASP A 331 2.62 -4.66 6.65
CA ASP A 331 3.94 -5.24 6.36
C ASP A 331 3.87 -6.75 6.13
N PHE A 332 2.75 -7.23 5.56
CA PHE A 332 2.53 -8.66 5.45
C PHE A 332 3.67 -9.35 4.70
N ASN A 333 4.43 -10.15 5.44
CA ASN A 333 5.58 -10.90 4.94
C ASN A 333 5.80 -12.16 5.78
N PRO A 334 6.53 -13.18 5.26
CA PRO A 334 6.68 -14.46 5.96
C PRO A 334 7.64 -14.40 7.16
N GLY A 335 8.53 -13.40 7.22
CA GLY A 335 9.63 -13.38 8.18
C GLY A 335 9.33 -12.63 9.47
N THR A 336 8.67 -11.49 9.36
CA THR A 336 8.56 -10.52 10.44
C THR A 336 7.15 -10.02 10.70
N SER A 337 6.19 -10.24 9.78
CA SER A 337 4.80 -9.80 9.95
C SER A 337 3.82 -10.71 9.21
N PRO A 338 3.56 -11.94 9.69
CA PRO A 338 2.67 -12.89 9.00
C PRO A 338 1.18 -12.57 9.23
N PHE A 339 0.81 -11.29 9.29
CA PHE A 339 -0.53 -10.80 9.61
C PHE A 339 -1.17 -10.13 8.40
N ALA A 340 -1.98 -10.87 7.62
CA ALA A 340 -2.78 -10.30 6.54
C ALA A 340 -4.11 -9.74 7.10
N SER A 341 -4.01 -8.73 7.98
CA SER A 341 -5.16 -8.06 8.61
C SER A 341 -4.83 -6.59 8.87
N LEU A 342 -5.51 -5.72 8.15
CA LEU A 342 -5.34 -4.27 8.33
C LEU A 342 -6.08 -3.77 9.58
N HIS A 343 -7.21 -4.39 9.94
CA HIS A 343 -7.89 -4.10 11.22
C HIS A 343 -7.00 -4.41 12.43
N LEU A 344 -6.27 -5.54 12.39
CA LEU A 344 -5.30 -5.87 13.44
C LEU A 344 -4.14 -4.88 13.46
N ALA A 345 -3.63 -4.44 12.30
CA ALA A 345 -2.59 -3.43 12.24
C ALA A 345 -3.05 -2.09 12.85
N MET A 346 -4.29 -1.66 12.58
CA MET A 346 -4.89 -0.47 13.20
C MET A 346 -4.98 -0.60 14.72
N ASN A 347 -5.47 -1.75 15.21
CA ASN A 347 -5.55 -2.02 16.65
C ASN A 347 -4.16 -1.99 17.30
N MET A 348 -3.18 -2.67 16.71
CA MET A 348 -1.80 -2.67 17.20
C MET A 348 -1.19 -1.26 17.18
N ALA A 349 -1.46 -0.44 16.16
CA ALA A 349 -0.96 0.94 16.10
C ALA A 349 -1.54 1.78 17.27
N CYS A 350 -2.82 1.60 17.59
CA CYS A 350 -3.43 2.25 18.74
C CYS A 350 -2.82 1.76 20.07
N VAL A 351 -2.77 0.45 20.28
CA VAL A 351 -2.36 -0.15 21.57
C VAL A 351 -0.85 -0.03 21.81
N LYS A 352 -0.03 -0.26 20.77
CA LYS A 352 1.44 -0.29 20.90
C LYS A 352 2.08 1.07 20.70
N PHE A 353 1.60 1.85 19.72
CA PHE A 353 2.22 3.13 19.34
C PHE A 353 1.46 4.35 19.89
N GLY A 354 0.23 4.15 20.40
CA GLY A 354 -0.56 5.22 21.00
C GLY A 354 -1.24 6.13 19.97
N LEU A 355 -1.55 5.61 18.77
CA LEU A 355 -2.43 6.31 17.85
C LEU A 355 -3.86 6.35 18.40
N THR A 356 -4.59 7.42 18.07
CA THR A 356 -6.04 7.40 18.25
C THR A 356 -6.69 6.54 17.16
N PRO A 357 -7.90 6.00 17.38
CA PRO A 357 -8.61 5.27 16.33
C PRO A 357 -8.82 6.09 15.04
N GLU A 358 -9.03 7.41 15.18
CA GLU A 358 -9.17 8.31 14.02
C GLU A 358 -7.84 8.45 13.25
N GLU A 359 -6.71 8.56 13.96
CA GLU A 359 -5.37 8.55 13.32
C GLU A 359 -5.10 7.22 12.61
N ALA A 360 -5.51 6.09 13.20
CA ALA A 360 -5.37 4.78 12.56
C ALA A 360 -6.21 4.68 11.29
N TRP A 361 -7.46 5.18 11.30
CA TRP A 361 -8.30 5.28 10.11
C TRP A 361 -7.71 6.20 9.04
N ALA A 362 -7.22 7.37 9.42
CA ALA A 362 -6.48 8.23 8.49
C ALA A 362 -5.25 7.52 7.93
N GLY A 363 -4.60 6.70 8.76
CA GLY A 363 -3.41 5.92 8.42
C GLY A 363 -3.64 4.85 7.35
N VAL A 364 -4.80 4.22 7.32
CA VAL A 364 -5.17 3.19 6.33
C VAL A 364 -6.03 3.73 5.18
N THR A 365 -6.18 5.05 5.08
CA THR A 365 -6.96 5.71 4.03
C THR A 365 -6.16 6.86 3.41
N ARG A 366 -6.39 8.12 3.81
CA ARG A 366 -5.78 9.30 3.17
C ARG A 366 -4.24 9.35 3.29
N HIS A 367 -3.67 8.91 4.43
CA HIS A 367 -2.21 8.90 4.59
C HIS A 367 -1.57 7.72 3.85
N ALA A 368 -2.21 6.56 3.82
CA ALA A 368 -1.78 5.44 2.98
C ALA A 368 -1.85 5.79 1.48
N ALA A 369 -2.91 6.48 1.04
CA ALA A 369 -2.99 7.01 -0.32
C ALA A 369 -1.81 7.93 -0.66
N ARG A 370 -1.43 8.81 0.28
CA ARG A 370 -0.28 9.70 0.13
C ARG A 370 1.04 8.92 0.06
N ALA A 371 1.19 7.87 0.87
CA ALA A 371 2.36 6.97 0.83
C ALA A 371 2.51 6.22 -0.50
N LEU A 372 1.44 6.18 -1.31
CA LEU A 372 1.43 5.62 -2.66
C LEU A 372 1.42 6.70 -3.77
N GLY A 373 1.54 7.99 -3.43
CA GLY A 373 1.45 9.09 -4.39
C GLY A 373 0.04 9.32 -4.95
N ARG A 374 -1.01 8.82 -4.28
CA ARG A 374 -2.41 8.85 -4.74
C ARG A 374 -3.31 9.79 -3.92
N GLN A 375 -2.73 10.71 -3.14
CA GLN A 375 -3.45 11.60 -2.22
C GLN A 375 -4.53 12.48 -2.87
N ASN A 376 -4.43 12.73 -4.16
CA ASN A 376 -5.37 13.57 -4.90
C ASN A 376 -6.53 12.79 -5.54
N SER A 377 -6.59 11.48 -5.31
CA SER A 377 -7.56 10.61 -5.97
C SER A 377 -8.10 9.47 -5.10
N HIS A 378 -7.45 9.13 -3.99
CA HIS A 378 -7.78 7.99 -3.14
C HIS A 378 -7.77 8.35 -1.64
N GLY A 379 -8.42 7.53 -0.83
CA GLY A 379 -8.36 7.58 0.62
C GLY A 379 -9.33 8.55 1.29
N GLN A 380 -10.24 9.14 0.52
CA GLN A 380 -11.30 10.02 1.04
C GLN A 380 -12.59 9.82 0.23
N LEU A 381 -13.75 10.04 0.87
CA LEU A 381 -14.98 10.27 0.13
C LEU A 381 -15.07 11.78 -0.15
N ALA A 382 -14.69 12.16 -1.36
CA ALA A 382 -14.70 13.55 -1.80
C ALA A 382 -14.95 13.64 -3.31
N ALA A 383 -15.57 14.73 -3.75
CA ALA A 383 -15.84 14.96 -5.17
C ALA A 383 -14.55 14.89 -6.00
N GLY A 384 -14.58 14.19 -7.14
CA GLY A 384 -13.45 13.96 -8.03
C GLY A 384 -12.58 12.74 -7.66
N PHE A 385 -12.70 12.20 -6.44
CA PHE A 385 -11.96 11.01 -6.01
C PHE A 385 -12.51 9.75 -6.68
N VAL A 386 -11.66 8.73 -6.82
CA VAL A 386 -12.07 7.41 -7.31
C VAL A 386 -13.11 6.83 -6.34
N ALA A 387 -14.17 6.24 -6.90
CA ALA A 387 -15.25 5.68 -6.09
C ALA A 387 -14.86 4.29 -5.54
N ASN A 388 -13.82 4.28 -4.71
CA ASN A 388 -13.37 3.13 -3.95
C ASN A 388 -13.81 3.30 -2.51
N PHE A 389 -14.76 2.48 -2.06
CA PHE A 389 -15.30 2.57 -0.72
C PHE A 389 -15.74 1.21 -0.18
N ALA A 390 -15.83 1.12 1.14
CA ALA A 390 -16.29 -0.05 1.87
C ALA A 390 -17.59 0.27 2.62
N ILE A 391 -18.51 -0.69 2.62
CA ILE A 391 -19.82 -0.59 3.27
C ILE A 391 -19.85 -1.60 4.39
N TRP A 392 -20.26 -1.17 5.59
CA TRP A 392 -20.10 -1.94 6.82
C TRP A 392 -21.43 -2.12 7.57
N ASP A 393 -21.66 -3.33 8.08
CA ASP A 393 -22.68 -3.61 9.10
C ASP A 393 -22.13 -3.18 10.49
N ALA A 394 -21.90 -1.89 10.62
CA ALA A 394 -21.38 -1.23 11.81
C ALA A 394 -22.00 0.16 11.95
N GLU A 395 -22.02 0.67 13.18
CA GLU A 395 -22.57 2.01 13.46
C GLU A 395 -21.49 3.08 13.44
N HIS A 396 -20.24 2.72 13.80
CA HIS A 396 -19.16 3.68 13.96
C HIS A 396 -17.81 3.10 13.50
N PRO A 397 -16.91 3.91 12.89
CA PRO A 397 -15.59 3.43 12.42
C PRO A 397 -14.72 2.78 13.51
N VAL A 398 -14.88 3.18 14.77
CA VAL A 398 -14.09 2.63 15.89
C VAL A 398 -14.27 1.13 16.08
N GLU A 399 -15.42 0.56 15.67
CA GLU A 399 -15.70 -0.87 15.87
C GLU A 399 -14.68 -1.77 15.18
N MET A 400 -14.24 -1.43 13.97
CA MET A 400 -13.22 -2.19 13.24
C MET A 400 -11.84 -2.13 13.90
N VAL A 401 -11.55 -1.05 14.60
CA VAL A 401 -10.30 -0.90 15.37
C VAL A 401 -10.39 -1.66 16.70
N TYR A 402 -11.55 -1.63 17.33
CA TYR A 402 -11.79 -2.24 18.65
C TYR A 402 -11.85 -3.77 18.57
N GLU A 403 -12.49 -4.33 17.54
CA GLU A 403 -12.68 -5.78 17.35
C GLU A 403 -11.95 -6.30 16.09
N PRO A 404 -10.60 -6.36 16.06
CA PRO A 404 -9.86 -6.74 14.83
C PRO A 404 -10.09 -8.18 14.38
N GLY A 405 -10.69 -9.02 15.23
CA GLY A 405 -11.08 -10.40 14.87
C GLY A 405 -12.42 -10.50 14.14
N ARG A 406 -13.21 -9.42 14.12
CA ARG A 406 -14.48 -9.31 13.41
C ARG A 406 -14.31 -8.46 12.16
N SER A 407 -14.80 -8.94 11.02
CA SER A 407 -14.97 -8.10 9.84
C SER A 407 -16.46 -7.90 9.56
N PRO A 408 -17.03 -6.73 9.90
CA PRO A 408 -18.41 -6.41 9.60
C PRO A 408 -18.60 -5.91 8.15
N LEU A 409 -17.67 -6.23 7.25
CA LEU A 409 -17.77 -5.82 5.86
C LEU A 409 -19.03 -6.42 5.21
N TRP A 410 -19.91 -5.54 4.75
CA TRP A 410 -21.06 -5.93 3.95
C TRP A 410 -20.67 -6.02 2.48
N GLN A 411 -19.95 -5.01 1.94
CA GLN A 411 -19.55 -5.00 0.53
C GLN A 411 -18.37 -4.05 0.28
N ARG A 412 -17.54 -4.38 -0.71
CA ARG A 412 -16.53 -3.48 -1.30
C ARG A 412 -17.06 -2.89 -2.60
N VAL A 413 -16.68 -1.66 -2.88
CA VAL A 413 -16.91 -0.99 -4.15
C VAL A 413 -15.57 -0.50 -4.67
N VAL A 414 -15.24 -0.85 -5.92
CA VAL A 414 -14.03 -0.41 -6.61
C VAL A 414 -14.46 0.26 -7.91
N ARG A 415 -14.04 1.50 -8.10
CA ARG A 415 -14.44 2.33 -9.24
C ARG A 415 -15.96 2.38 -9.47
N GLY A 416 -16.71 2.42 -8.38
CA GLY A 416 -18.17 2.46 -8.41
C GLY A 416 -18.86 1.11 -8.67
N GLU A 417 -18.09 0.03 -8.85
CA GLU A 417 -18.59 -1.32 -9.09
C GLU A 417 -18.53 -2.17 -7.83
N LEU A 418 -19.61 -2.88 -7.52
CA LEU A 418 -19.67 -3.86 -6.43
C LEU A 418 -18.72 -5.03 -6.72
N GLN A 419 -17.98 -5.48 -5.69
CA GLN A 419 -16.98 -6.55 -5.78
C GLN A 419 -17.43 -7.78 -5.01
#